data_2b7780ce274017227886db73d4abed5d
#
_entry.id   2b7780ce274017227886db73d4abed5d
#
_cell.length_a   1.000
_cell.length_b   1.000
_cell.length_c   1.000
_cell.angle_alpha   90.00
_cell.angle_beta   90.00
_cell.angle_gamma   90.00
#
_symmetry.space_group_name_H-M   'P 1'
#
loop_
_entity.id
_entity.type
_entity.pdbx_description
1 polymer ?
#
loop_
_entity_poly.entity_id
_entity_poly.type
_entity_poly.pdbx_seq_one_letter_code
_entity_poly.pdbx_strand_id
1 'polypeptide(L)'
;MARKTRAEMQAETREKLLESARLAFGQKGFAAATIDEIAERAGFSRGAFYSNFSTKEDLAVELMGQQMALDVMRIAQVTQAADGPVETLPERLRAAFPDTEKTSDWELLRLEMLMLSQRNPVFAARCQALYRPQRARVAEGMRQLFARAGLVPPVDEEVLAYTIMSLRLGAALLHEAAGPVPLGRIVEAIFRSVSAISTPASAAPNA
;
A
#
# COMPACT_ATOMS: atom_id res chain seq x y z
N MET A 1 25.96 25.51 14.76
CA MET A 1 24.89 24.81 13.99
C MET A 1 24.71 25.54 12.66
N ALA A 2 24.77 24.86 11.54
CA ALA A 2 24.52 25.47 10.23
C ALA A 2 23.07 25.92 10.13
N ARG A 3 22.84 27.11 9.55
CA ARG A 3 21.50 27.66 9.34
C ARG A 3 20.80 26.84 8.24
N LYS A 4 19.62 26.28 8.53
CA LYS A 4 18.81 25.52 7.55
C LYS A 4 18.50 26.39 6.33
N THR A 5 18.59 25.83 5.16
CA THR A 5 18.15 26.45 3.90
C THR A 5 16.63 26.58 3.84
N ARG A 6 16.11 27.44 2.97
CA ARG A 6 14.66 27.58 2.75
C ARG A 6 14.03 26.24 2.30
N ALA A 7 14.71 25.46 1.48
CA ALA A 7 14.25 24.15 1.02
C ALA A 7 14.16 23.13 2.17
N GLU A 8 15.16 23.11 3.06
CA GLU A 8 15.15 22.23 4.23
C GLU A 8 14.02 22.61 5.21
N MET A 9 13.77 23.88 5.42
CA MET A 9 12.67 24.35 6.26
C MET A 9 11.30 24.00 5.66
N GLN A 10 11.16 24.11 4.34
CA GLN A 10 9.94 23.70 3.65
C GLN A 10 9.69 22.21 3.73
N ALA A 11 10.74 21.39 3.54
CA ALA A 11 10.65 19.93 3.68
C ALA A 11 10.25 19.52 5.10
N GLU A 12 10.83 20.16 6.13
CA GLU A 12 10.46 19.93 7.53
C GLU A 12 9.02 20.31 7.83
N THR A 13 8.55 21.45 7.30
CA THR A 13 7.16 21.89 7.44
C THR A 13 6.21 20.89 6.79
N ARG A 14 6.55 20.42 5.59
CA ARG A 14 5.77 19.43 4.84
C ARG A 14 5.63 18.11 5.61
N GLU A 15 6.73 17.62 6.18
CA GLU A 15 6.75 16.38 6.98
C GLU A 15 5.88 16.51 8.24
N LYS A 16 5.95 17.64 8.95
CA LYS A 16 5.13 17.89 10.14
C LYS A 16 3.64 17.99 9.80
N LEU A 17 3.29 18.57 8.63
CA LEU A 17 1.90 18.60 8.15
C LEU A 17 1.40 17.20 7.80
N LEU A 18 2.22 16.38 7.17
CA LEU A 18 1.89 14.98 6.85
C LEU A 18 1.66 14.15 8.12
N GLU A 19 2.55 14.26 9.11
CA GLU A 19 2.39 13.54 10.37
C GLU A 19 1.15 14.02 11.15
N SER A 20 0.89 15.33 11.18
CA SER A 20 -0.33 15.87 11.80
C SER A 20 -1.59 15.36 11.12
N ALA A 21 -1.59 15.31 9.79
CA ALA A 21 -2.72 14.80 9.02
C ALA A 21 -2.93 13.29 9.24
N ARG A 22 -1.84 12.51 9.31
CA ARG A 22 -1.92 11.09 9.65
C ARG A 22 -2.67 10.86 10.96
N LEU A 23 -2.34 11.64 11.99
CA LEU A 23 -3.01 11.56 13.29
C LEU A 23 -4.46 12.04 13.22
N ALA A 24 -4.75 13.13 12.49
CA ALA A 24 -6.10 13.65 12.35
C ALA A 24 -7.01 12.68 11.59
N PHE A 25 -6.51 12.10 10.50
CA PHE A 25 -7.26 11.11 9.71
C PHE A 25 -7.50 9.81 10.47
N GLY A 26 -6.51 9.32 11.24
CA GLY A 26 -6.68 8.14 12.07
C GLY A 26 -7.71 8.33 13.19
N GLN A 27 -7.81 9.54 13.76
CA GLN A 27 -8.75 9.83 14.86
C GLN A 27 -10.19 10.08 14.41
N LYS A 28 -10.40 10.74 13.27
CA LYS A 28 -11.70 11.28 12.85
C LYS A 28 -12.14 10.86 11.46
N GLY A 29 -11.27 10.18 10.71
CA GLY A 29 -11.44 9.94 9.30
C GLY A 29 -11.09 11.16 8.44
N PHE A 30 -10.96 10.93 7.13
CA PHE A 30 -10.63 11.97 6.16
C PHE A 30 -11.70 13.06 6.08
N ALA A 31 -12.98 12.68 6.07
CA ALA A 31 -14.07 13.63 5.86
C ALA A 31 -14.15 14.69 6.97
N ALA A 32 -14.02 14.29 8.24
CA ALA A 32 -14.18 15.17 9.39
C ALA A 32 -12.92 15.97 9.75
N ALA A 33 -11.73 15.55 9.35
CA ALA A 33 -10.50 16.27 9.60
C ALA A 33 -10.44 17.57 8.76
N THR A 34 -10.07 18.69 9.37
CA THR A 34 -10.00 19.99 8.71
C THR A 34 -8.56 20.44 8.49
N ILE A 35 -8.35 21.29 7.46
CA ILE A 35 -7.03 21.89 7.18
C ILE A 35 -6.54 22.72 8.35
N ASP A 36 -7.44 23.47 9.00
CA ASP A 36 -7.10 24.33 10.14
C ASP A 36 -6.57 23.51 11.31
N GLU A 37 -7.24 22.40 11.64
CA GLU A 37 -6.81 21.48 12.69
C GLU A 37 -5.46 20.80 12.36
N ILE A 38 -5.27 20.38 11.11
CA ILE A 38 -4.00 19.77 10.65
C ILE A 38 -2.86 20.79 10.79
N ALA A 39 -3.06 22.03 10.35
CA ALA A 39 -2.05 23.08 10.43
C ALA A 39 -1.73 23.45 11.88
N GLU A 40 -2.75 23.68 12.70
CA GLU A 40 -2.60 24.02 14.12
C GLU A 40 -1.86 22.94 14.91
N ARG A 41 -2.25 21.68 14.74
CA ARG A 41 -1.58 20.53 15.38
C ARG A 41 -0.11 20.42 14.96
N ALA A 42 0.21 20.76 13.72
CA ALA A 42 1.58 20.77 13.21
C ALA A 42 2.41 21.99 13.71
N GLY A 43 1.76 22.95 14.37
CA GLY A 43 2.38 24.20 14.83
C GLY A 43 2.52 25.26 13.74
N PHE A 44 1.67 25.21 12.71
CA PHE A 44 1.71 26.11 11.56
C PHE A 44 0.37 26.82 11.32
N SER A 45 0.43 27.89 10.53
CA SER A 45 -0.77 28.57 10.06
C SER A 45 -1.40 27.85 8.86
N ARG A 46 -2.68 28.15 8.60
CA ARG A 46 -3.38 27.73 7.37
C ARG A 46 -2.63 28.18 6.10
N GLY A 47 -1.98 29.35 6.11
CA GLY A 47 -1.16 29.83 5.00
C GLY A 47 0.07 28.94 4.73
N ALA A 48 0.69 28.42 5.80
CA ALA A 48 1.79 27.47 5.67
C ALA A 48 1.32 26.13 5.06
N PHE A 49 0.10 25.68 5.38
CA PHE A 49 -0.50 24.53 4.71
C PHE A 49 -0.59 24.75 3.20
N TYR A 50 -1.20 25.85 2.76
CA TYR A 50 -1.39 26.14 1.33
C TYR A 50 -0.09 26.44 0.57
N SER A 51 0.98 26.77 1.27
CA SER A 51 2.33 26.88 0.68
C SER A 51 2.94 25.51 0.38
N ASN A 52 2.40 24.42 0.93
CA ASN A 52 2.91 23.05 0.78
C ASN A 52 1.94 22.12 0.04
N PHE A 53 0.63 22.30 0.22
CA PHE A 53 -0.43 21.46 -0.36
C PHE A 53 -1.56 22.35 -0.85
N SER A 54 -2.04 22.10 -2.08
CA SER A 54 -3.16 22.89 -2.63
C SER A 54 -4.50 22.52 -1.99
N THR A 55 -4.66 21.23 -1.62
CA THR A 55 -5.90 20.69 -1.05
C THR A 55 -5.60 19.66 0.03
N LYS A 56 -6.61 19.32 0.84
CA LYS A 56 -6.55 18.21 1.81
C LYS A 56 -6.37 16.85 1.09
N GLU A 57 -6.96 16.73 -0.08
CA GLU A 57 -6.83 15.58 -0.97
C GLU A 57 -5.39 15.38 -1.46
N ASP A 58 -4.66 16.46 -1.81
CA ASP A 58 -3.25 16.38 -2.22
C ASP A 58 -2.38 15.84 -1.09
N LEU A 59 -2.62 16.32 0.12
CA LEU A 59 -1.92 15.82 1.31
C LEU A 59 -2.24 14.34 1.56
N ALA A 60 -3.52 13.93 1.45
CA ALA A 60 -3.92 12.54 1.65
C ALA A 60 -3.32 11.60 0.59
N VAL A 61 -3.27 12.02 -0.68
CA VAL A 61 -2.62 11.25 -1.76
C VAL A 61 -1.15 11.04 -1.47
N GLU A 62 -0.45 12.07 -0.98
CA GLU A 62 0.97 11.94 -0.62
C GLU A 62 1.19 10.99 0.56
N LEU A 63 0.38 11.11 1.62
CA LEU A 63 0.42 10.19 2.75
C LEU A 63 0.21 8.74 2.30
N MET A 64 -0.78 8.51 1.44
CA MET A 64 -1.02 7.18 0.86
C MET A 64 0.18 6.69 0.07
N GLY A 65 0.82 7.58 -0.72
CA GLY A 65 2.01 7.25 -1.48
C GLY A 65 3.17 6.78 -0.61
N GLN A 66 3.43 7.47 0.50
CA GLN A 66 4.46 7.09 1.47
C GLN A 66 4.16 5.71 2.08
N GLN A 67 2.92 5.48 2.53
CA GLN A 67 2.53 4.19 3.11
C GLN A 67 2.61 3.05 2.10
N MET A 68 2.15 3.30 0.86
CA MET A 68 2.22 2.30 -0.20
C MET A 68 3.67 1.95 -0.56
N ALA A 69 4.59 2.90 -0.51
CA ALA A 69 6.02 2.64 -0.69
C ALA A 69 6.58 1.71 0.40
N LEU A 70 6.18 1.92 1.66
CA LEU A 70 6.55 1.03 2.78
C LEU A 70 6.00 -0.39 2.59
N ASP A 71 4.74 -0.51 2.15
CA ASP A 71 4.12 -1.81 1.87
C ASP A 71 4.87 -2.57 0.76
N VAL A 72 5.25 -1.88 -0.32
CA VAL A 72 6.06 -2.47 -1.41
C VAL A 72 7.43 -2.92 -0.90
N MET A 73 8.07 -2.11 -0.04
CA MET A 73 9.37 -2.49 0.54
C MET A 73 9.27 -3.74 1.41
N ARG A 74 8.21 -3.89 2.21
CA ARG A 74 7.96 -5.11 3.01
C ARG A 74 7.79 -6.34 2.11
N ILE A 75 6.98 -6.23 1.06
CA ILE A 75 6.79 -7.32 0.10
C ILE A 75 8.12 -7.65 -0.58
N ALA A 76 8.88 -6.64 -1.03
CA ALA A 76 10.18 -6.82 -1.65
C ALA A 76 11.17 -7.53 -0.70
N GLN A 77 11.21 -7.17 0.59
CA GLN A 77 12.04 -7.84 1.58
C GLN A 77 11.72 -9.34 1.69
N VAL A 78 10.43 -9.71 1.70
CA VAL A 78 10.01 -11.11 1.77
C VAL A 78 10.35 -11.85 0.48
N THR A 79 10.18 -11.21 -0.68
CA THR A 79 10.48 -11.81 -1.98
C THR A 79 11.97 -11.84 -2.29
N GLN A 80 12.75 -10.84 -1.83
CA GLN A 80 14.20 -10.74 -2.09
C GLN A 80 15.05 -11.48 -1.04
N ALA A 81 14.61 -11.61 0.20
CA ALA A 81 15.29 -12.42 1.22
C ALA A 81 15.29 -13.94 0.89
N ALA A 82 15.18 -14.27 -0.38
CA ALA A 82 14.99 -15.62 -0.91
C ALA A 82 16.29 -16.41 -1.10
N ASP A 83 17.28 -16.25 -0.23
CA ASP A 83 18.40 -17.21 -0.14
C ASP A 83 17.98 -18.52 0.58
N GLY A 84 16.69 -18.64 0.93
CA GLY A 84 16.12 -19.85 1.52
C GLY A 84 15.48 -20.77 0.48
N PRO A 85 15.27 -22.06 0.85
CA PRO A 85 14.59 -23.02 -0.01
C PRO A 85 13.23 -22.50 -0.47
N VAL A 86 12.87 -22.75 -1.74
CA VAL A 86 11.57 -22.34 -2.34
C VAL A 86 10.40 -22.93 -1.56
N GLU A 87 10.61 -24.07 -0.91
CA GLU A 87 9.63 -24.77 -0.07
C GLU A 87 9.18 -23.93 1.13
N THR A 88 10.03 -22.99 1.62
CA THR A 88 9.70 -22.11 2.76
C THR A 88 8.98 -20.81 2.34
N LEU A 89 8.82 -20.59 1.03
CA LEU A 89 8.22 -19.37 0.49
C LEU A 89 6.76 -19.17 0.92
N PRO A 90 5.89 -20.22 0.98
CA PRO A 90 4.53 -20.06 1.47
C PRO A 90 4.44 -19.54 2.91
N GLU A 91 5.27 -20.08 3.80
CA GLU A 91 5.33 -19.65 5.22
C GLU A 91 5.84 -18.22 5.35
N ARG A 92 6.80 -17.82 4.52
CA ARG A 92 7.34 -16.45 4.49
C ARG A 92 6.32 -15.45 3.97
N LEU A 93 5.57 -15.83 2.92
CA LEU A 93 4.45 -15.03 2.43
C LEU A 93 3.38 -14.87 3.51
N ARG A 94 3.04 -15.94 4.23
CA ARG A 94 2.13 -15.87 5.37
C ARG A 94 2.63 -14.89 6.43
N ALA A 95 3.91 -14.92 6.78
CA ALA A 95 4.50 -14.02 7.77
C ALA A 95 4.52 -12.54 7.31
N ALA A 96 4.56 -12.29 5.99
CA ALA A 96 4.50 -10.94 5.42
C ALA A 96 3.12 -10.28 5.55
N PHE A 97 2.08 -11.07 5.75
CA PHE A 97 0.70 -10.64 5.92
C PHE A 97 0.16 -11.11 7.27
N PRO A 98 0.66 -10.56 8.39
CA PRO A 98 0.21 -10.99 9.71
C PRO A 98 -1.29 -10.73 9.87
N ASP A 99 -1.95 -11.63 10.58
CA ASP A 99 -3.34 -11.45 11.00
C ASP A 99 -3.38 -10.27 11.96
N THR A 100 -4.21 -9.28 11.70
CA THR A 100 -4.34 -8.09 12.53
C THR A 100 -5.59 -8.20 13.41
N GLU A 101 -5.48 -7.76 14.66
CA GLU A 101 -6.62 -7.74 15.58
C GLU A 101 -7.64 -6.64 15.28
N LYS A 102 -7.29 -5.68 14.44
CA LYS A 102 -8.16 -4.59 13.97
C LYS A 102 -7.68 -3.99 12.66
N THR A 103 -8.61 -3.36 11.93
CA THR A 103 -8.27 -2.56 10.74
C THR A 103 -7.37 -1.39 11.13
N SER A 104 -6.27 -1.19 10.43
CA SER A 104 -5.37 -0.06 10.70
C SER A 104 -5.95 1.27 10.19
N ASP A 105 -5.55 2.38 10.82
CA ASP A 105 -5.94 3.73 10.38
C ASP A 105 -5.60 3.98 8.90
N TRP A 106 -4.52 3.37 8.40
CA TRP A 106 -4.11 3.45 6.99
C TRP A 106 -5.07 2.75 6.04
N GLU A 107 -5.58 1.61 6.44
CA GLU A 107 -6.55 0.86 5.64
C GLU A 107 -7.89 1.58 5.62
N LEU A 108 -8.31 2.16 6.75
CA LEU A 108 -9.50 3.01 6.81
C LEU A 108 -9.36 4.23 5.92
N LEU A 109 -8.26 4.96 6.01
CA LEU A 109 -7.99 6.10 5.12
C LEU A 109 -8.02 5.68 3.65
N ARG A 110 -7.42 4.55 3.31
CA ARG A 110 -7.42 4.00 1.94
C ARG A 110 -8.85 3.74 1.45
N LEU A 111 -9.70 3.14 2.28
CA LEU A 111 -11.12 2.90 1.96
C LEU A 111 -11.87 4.21 1.71
N GLU A 112 -11.71 5.22 2.58
CA GLU A 112 -12.32 6.54 2.40
C GLU A 112 -11.87 7.21 1.09
N MET A 113 -10.57 7.13 0.76
CA MET A 113 -10.03 7.66 -0.49
C MET A 113 -10.59 6.95 -1.71
N LEU A 114 -10.71 5.62 -1.67
CA LEU A 114 -11.31 4.84 -2.76
C LEU A 114 -12.80 5.17 -2.92
N MET A 115 -13.53 5.34 -1.84
CA MET A 115 -14.94 5.78 -1.90
C MET A 115 -15.07 7.19 -2.47
N LEU A 116 -14.18 8.12 -2.11
CA LEU A 116 -14.15 9.46 -2.67
C LEU A 116 -13.86 9.42 -4.18
N SER A 117 -12.94 8.56 -4.63
CA SER A 117 -12.60 8.43 -6.04
C SER A 117 -13.77 7.96 -6.92
N GLN A 118 -14.74 7.21 -6.36
CA GLN A 118 -15.94 6.80 -7.09
C GLN A 118 -16.86 7.98 -7.45
N ARG A 119 -16.76 9.08 -6.72
CA ARG A 119 -17.64 10.25 -6.84
C ARG A 119 -16.92 11.49 -7.39
N ASN A 120 -15.60 11.47 -7.49
CA ASN A 120 -14.78 12.60 -7.91
C ASN A 120 -13.78 12.16 -8.99
N PRO A 121 -14.09 12.40 -10.31
CA PRO A 121 -13.21 11.98 -11.40
C PRO A 121 -11.80 12.58 -11.36
N VAL A 122 -11.67 13.84 -10.91
CA VAL A 122 -10.35 14.50 -10.76
C VAL A 122 -9.52 13.79 -9.70
N PHE A 123 -10.14 13.46 -8.57
CA PHE A 123 -9.48 12.71 -7.51
C PHE A 123 -9.18 11.26 -7.94
N ALA A 124 -10.09 10.63 -8.70
CA ALA A 124 -9.87 9.29 -9.27
C ALA A 124 -8.60 9.24 -10.14
N ALA A 125 -8.37 10.25 -10.98
CA ALA A 125 -7.16 10.33 -11.81
C ALA A 125 -5.87 10.38 -10.94
N ARG A 126 -5.90 11.11 -9.82
CA ARG A 126 -4.77 11.17 -8.86
C ARG A 126 -4.54 9.82 -8.18
N CYS A 127 -5.60 9.15 -7.75
CA CYS A 127 -5.51 7.80 -7.21
C CYS A 127 -4.94 6.83 -8.24
N GLN A 128 -5.38 6.87 -9.50
CA GLN A 128 -4.86 6.02 -10.58
C GLN A 128 -3.36 6.25 -10.80
N ALA A 129 -2.91 7.52 -10.81
CA ALA A 129 -1.49 7.85 -10.92
C ALA A 129 -0.65 7.27 -9.77
N LEU A 130 -1.22 7.19 -8.57
CA LEU A 130 -0.58 6.59 -7.40
C LEU A 130 -0.58 5.04 -7.48
N TYR A 131 -1.71 4.43 -7.83
CA TYR A 131 -1.87 2.97 -7.82
C TYR A 131 -1.17 2.26 -8.99
N ARG A 132 -1.08 2.90 -10.17
CA ARG A 132 -0.43 2.29 -11.35
C ARG A 132 1.01 1.83 -11.10
N PRO A 133 1.94 2.69 -10.63
CA PRO A 133 3.32 2.27 -10.38
C PRO A 133 3.42 1.24 -9.25
N GLN A 134 2.55 1.31 -8.26
CA GLN A 134 2.53 0.31 -7.19
C GLN A 134 2.13 -1.06 -7.72
N ARG A 135 1.05 -1.14 -8.50
CA ARG A 135 0.62 -2.38 -9.12
C ARG A 135 1.73 -3.01 -9.96
N ALA A 136 2.40 -2.20 -10.78
CA ALA A 136 3.53 -2.67 -11.58
C ALA A 136 4.67 -3.26 -10.73
N ARG A 137 4.96 -2.65 -9.56
CA ARG A 137 5.97 -3.18 -8.63
C ARG A 137 5.53 -4.49 -7.98
N VAL A 138 4.26 -4.64 -7.63
CA VAL A 138 3.73 -5.89 -7.09
C VAL A 138 3.77 -6.98 -8.16
N ALA A 139 3.37 -6.68 -9.39
CA ALA A 139 3.45 -7.61 -10.52
C ALA A 139 4.89 -8.07 -10.79
N GLU A 140 5.84 -7.13 -10.79
CA GLU A 140 7.27 -7.45 -10.90
C GLU A 140 7.75 -8.35 -9.77
N GLY A 141 7.34 -8.08 -8.53
CA GLY A 141 7.63 -8.95 -7.39
C GLY A 141 7.08 -10.37 -7.57
N MET A 142 5.86 -10.51 -8.10
CA MET A 142 5.26 -11.82 -8.40
C MET A 142 6.06 -12.54 -9.50
N ARG A 143 6.41 -11.86 -10.58
CA ARG A 143 7.23 -12.43 -11.65
C ARG A 143 8.56 -12.97 -11.13
N GLN A 144 9.27 -12.19 -10.32
CA GLN A 144 10.54 -12.61 -9.71
C GLN A 144 10.35 -13.81 -8.78
N LEU A 145 9.25 -13.83 -8.02
CA LEU A 145 8.92 -14.90 -7.10
C LEU A 145 8.74 -16.24 -7.85
N PHE A 146 7.92 -16.24 -8.90
CA PHE A 146 7.68 -17.45 -9.72
C PHE A 146 8.93 -17.86 -10.50
N ALA A 147 9.68 -16.92 -11.07
CA ALA A 147 10.94 -17.20 -11.76
C ALA A 147 11.96 -17.92 -10.85
N ARG A 148 12.09 -17.48 -9.59
CA ARG A 148 12.96 -18.14 -8.59
C ARG A 148 12.46 -19.53 -8.20
N ALA A 149 11.15 -19.74 -8.20
CA ALA A 149 10.56 -21.06 -7.99
C ALA A 149 10.72 -21.97 -9.21
N GLY A 150 11.26 -21.48 -10.34
CA GLY A 150 11.34 -22.22 -11.59
C GLY A 150 9.97 -22.52 -12.19
N LEU A 151 8.98 -21.67 -11.92
CA LEU A 151 7.58 -21.85 -12.31
C LEU A 151 7.12 -20.70 -13.23
N VAL A 152 6.21 -21.02 -14.13
CA VAL A 152 5.43 -20.06 -14.92
C VAL A 152 4.00 -20.12 -14.42
N PRO A 153 3.46 -19.02 -13.85
CA PRO A 153 2.08 -19.01 -13.34
C PRO A 153 1.07 -19.14 -14.49
N PRO A 154 -0.10 -19.74 -14.23
CA PRO A 154 -1.16 -19.94 -15.26
C PRO A 154 -1.91 -18.64 -15.57
N VAL A 155 -1.63 -17.57 -14.86
CA VAL A 155 -2.21 -16.23 -15.04
C VAL A 155 -1.11 -15.20 -15.03
N ASP A 156 -1.36 -14.10 -15.71
CA ASP A 156 -0.44 -12.97 -15.81
C ASP A 156 -0.18 -12.33 -14.42
N GLU A 157 1.01 -11.82 -14.23
CA GLU A 157 1.47 -11.25 -12.95
C GLU A 157 0.68 -10.01 -12.55
N GLU A 158 0.12 -9.26 -13.52
CA GLU A 158 -0.76 -8.14 -13.21
C GLU A 158 -2.08 -8.62 -12.58
N VAL A 159 -2.63 -9.74 -13.06
CA VAL A 159 -3.81 -10.38 -12.46
C VAL A 159 -3.51 -10.83 -11.03
N LEU A 160 -2.34 -11.44 -10.79
CA LEU A 160 -1.91 -11.80 -9.44
C LEU A 160 -1.75 -10.57 -8.54
N ALA A 161 -1.16 -9.49 -9.07
CA ALA A 161 -1.02 -8.23 -8.33
C ALA A 161 -2.39 -7.65 -7.93
N TYR A 162 -3.35 -7.61 -8.87
CA TYR A 162 -4.72 -7.17 -8.56
C TYR A 162 -5.38 -8.06 -7.51
N THR A 163 -5.19 -9.36 -7.60
CA THR A 163 -5.75 -10.33 -6.63
C THR A 163 -5.25 -10.01 -5.22
N ILE A 164 -3.94 -9.86 -5.04
CA ILE A 164 -3.34 -9.55 -3.72
C ILE A 164 -3.80 -8.19 -3.20
N MET A 165 -3.84 -7.17 -4.06
CA MET A 165 -4.28 -5.82 -3.66
C MET A 165 -5.77 -5.80 -3.27
N SER A 166 -6.62 -6.50 -4.02
CA SER A 166 -8.06 -6.62 -3.75
C SER A 166 -8.32 -7.42 -2.48
N LEU A 167 -7.56 -8.49 -2.26
CA LEU A 167 -7.67 -9.32 -1.07
C LEU A 167 -7.35 -8.52 0.21
N ARG A 168 -6.28 -7.73 0.19
CA ARG A 168 -5.93 -6.85 1.32
C ARG A 168 -7.03 -5.85 1.62
N LEU A 169 -7.59 -5.21 0.58
CA LEU A 169 -8.67 -4.25 0.72
C LEU A 169 -9.94 -4.92 1.26
N GLY A 170 -10.28 -6.09 0.72
CA GLY A 170 -11.44 -6.88 1.17
C GLY A 170 -11.27 -7.35 2.62
N ALA A 171 -10.08 -7.78 3.01
CA ALA A 171 -9.78 -8.16 4.38
C ALA A 171 -9.99 -6.99 5.36
N ALA A 172 -9.48 -5.80 5.02
CA ALA A 172 -9.66 -4.60 5.83
C ALA A 172 -11.16 -4.22 5.97
N LEU A 173 -11.91 -4.28 4.87
CA LEU A 173 -13.34 -3.95 4.87
C LEU A 173 -14.19 -4.93 5.69
N LEU A 174 -13.83 -6.22 5.68
CA LEU A 174 -14.59 -7.27 6.34
C LEU A 174 -14.23 -7.43 7.82
N HIS A 175 -13.08 -6.93 8.26
CA HIS A 175 -12.53 -7.21 9.58
C HIS A 175 -13.53 -6.91 10.71
N GLU A 176 -14.07 -5.69 10.75
CA GLU A 176 -14.99 -5.28 11.80
C GLU A 176 -16.40 -5.90 11.65
N ALA A 177 -16.80 -6.19 10.41
CA ALA A 177 -18.14 -6.71 10.12
C ALA A 177 -18.25 -8.23 10.24
N ALA A 178 -17.19 -8.96 9.88
CA ALA A 178 -17.19 -10.43 9.81
C ALA A 178 -16.16 -11.09 10.74
N GLY A 179 -15.40 -10.31 11.50
CA GLY A 179 -14.34 -10.77 12.37
C GLY A 179 -12.99 -10.88 11.67
N PRO A 180 -11.93 -11.28 12.42
CA PRO A 180 -10.57 -11.33 11.91
C PRO A 180 -10.41 -12.17 10.64
N VAL A 181 -9.87 -11.58 9.59
CA VAL A 181 -9.58 -12.27 8.33
C VAL A 181 -8.14 -12.79 8.36
N PRO A 182 -7.93 -14.12 8.23
CA PRO A 182 -6.59 -14.72 8.27
C PRO A 182 -5.85 -14.48 6.95
N LEU A 183 -5.51 -13.22 6.66
CA LEU A 183 -4.96 -12.77 5.38
C LEU A 183 -3.71 -13.55 4.98
N GLY A 184 -2.77 -13.78 5.92
CA GLY A 184 -1.55 -14.52 5.66
C GLY A 184 -1.83 -15.97 5.23
N ARG A 185 -2.79 -16.64 5.87
CA ARG A 185 -3.21 -18.00 5.49
C ARG A 185 -3.85 -18.06 4.11
N ILE A 186 -4.64 -17.03 3.77
CA ILE A 186 -5.30 -16.95 2.45
C ILE A 186 -4.25 -16.72 1.36
N VAL A 187 -3.30 -15.79 1.58
CA VAL A 187 -2.20 -15.54 0.63
C VAL A 187 -1.34 -16.79 0.44
N GLU A 188 -1.01 -17.49 1.53
CA GLU A 188 -0.29 -18.78 1.48
C GLU A 188 -1.06 -19.81 0.65
N ALA A 189 -2.36 -19.98 0.90
CA ALA A 189 -3.21 -20.96 0.20
C ALA A 189 -3.32 -20.63 -1.30
N ILE A 190 -3.50 -19.34 -1.66
CA ILE A 190 -3.51 -18.90 -3.06
C ILE A 190 -2.17 -19.20 -3.72
N PHE A 191 -1.05 -18.86 -3.08
CA PHE A 191 0.27 -19.14 -3.65
C PHE A 191 0.50 -20.64 -3.88
N ARG A 192 0.17 -21.49 -2.91
CA ARG A 192 0.27 -22.95 -3.05
C ARG A 192 -0.61 -23.47 -4.20
N SER A 193 -1.84 -22.98 -4.31
CA SER A 193 -2.78 -23.39 -5.36
C SER A 193 -2.28 -22.97 -6.74
N VAL A 194 -1.85 -21.72 -6.90
CA VAL A 194 -1.30 -21.21 -8.16
C VAL A 194 -0.01 -21.97 -8.53
N SER A 195 0.89 -22.20 -7.57
CA SER A 195 2.13 -22.95 -7.82
C SER A 195 1.85 -24.40 -8.25
N ALA A 196 0.84 -25.04 -7.68
CA ALA A 196 0.47 -26.43 -8.02
C ALA A 196 -0.03 -26.61 -9.46
N ILE A 197 -0.62 -25.55 -10.05
CA ILE A 197 -1.10 -25.55 -11.44
C ILE A 197 -0.17 -24.79 -12.39
N SER A 198 0.95 -24.27 -11.89
CA SER A 198 1.99 -23.63 -12.69
C SER A 198 2.83 -24.66 -13.44
N THR A 199 3.30 -24.29 -14.62
CA THR A 199 4.21 -25.15 -15.39
C THR A 199 5.67 -24.91 -15.00
N PRO A 200 6.54 -25.95 -15.02
CA PRO A 200 7.97 -25.75 -14.90
C PRO A 200 8.48 -24.81 -16.01
N ALA A 201 9.35 -23.86 -15.68
CA ALA A 201 9.91 -22.92 -16.65
C ALA A 201 10.67 -23.62 -17.79
N SER A 202 11.23 -24.82 -17.53
CA SER A 202 11.90 -25.65 -18.54
C SER A 202 10.94 -26.29 -19.55
N ALA A 203 9.63 -26.33 -19.25
CA ALA A 203 8.59 -26.92 -20.12
C ALA A 203 7.76 -25.85 -20.84
N ALA A 204 7.99 -24.56 -20.57
CA ALA A 204 7.28 -23.48 -21.24
C ALA A 204 7.71 -23.40 -22.72
N PRO A 205 6.79 -23.35 -23.69
CA PRO A 205 7.16 -23.14 -25.09
C PRO A 205 7.85 -21.77 -25.23
N ASN A 206 8.97 -21.75 -25.96
CA ASN A 206 9.65 -20.53 -26.34
C ASN A 206 8.64 -19.64 -27.08
N ALA A 207 8.24 -18.50 -26.48
CA ALA A 207 7.37 -17.50 -27.09
C ALA A 207 8.18 -16.54 -27.99
#